data_418e2dc65d08e160e4e213195af8e5d3
#
_entry.id   418e2dc65d08e160e4e213195af8e5d3
#
_cell.length_a   1.000
_cell.length_b   1.000
_cell.length_c   1.000
_cell.angle_alpha   90.00
_cell.angle_beta   90.00
_cell.angle_gamma   90.00
#
_symmetry.space_group_name_H-M   'P 1'
#
loop_
_entity.id
_entity.type
_entity.pdbx_description
1 polymer ?
#
loop_
_entity_poly.entity_id
_entity_poly.type
_entity_poly.pdbx_seq_one_letter_code
_entity_poly.pdbx_strand_id
1 'polypeptide(L)'
;MPIKYWALQFKVISNEFLHINEVVAKASKRLHILRVLKRGGEPPADLLKVYFALIRSVLEYCCAVWHNALPVKLSDSIERVQKRTLRIIFLALHYQEALATTGCVPLHTRRMELCSKLFTKIKEPESRLRHLVPPTQLQAHGRSLRNKDRPSLISCKTERFKQSFLPAMCLYAHGM
;
A
#
# COMPACT_ATOMS: atom_id res chain seq x y z
N MET A 1 34.76 -3.81 6.45
CA MET A 1 33.70 -4.04 7.45
C MET A 1 32.31 -4.09 6.77
N PRO A 2 31.91 -5.21 6.14
CA PRO A 2 30.56 -5.30 5.54
C PRO A 2 29.55 -6.11 6.36
N ILE A 3 29.96 -6.86 7.37
CA ILE A 3 29.12 -7.87 8.03
C ILE A 3 28.00 -7.25 8.92
N LYS A 4 28.23 -6.10 9.52
CA LYS A 4 27.20 -5.43 10.36
C LYS A 4 26.00 -4.88 9.56
N TYR A 5 26.21 -4.48 8.32
CA TYR A 5 25.13 -3.99 7.44
C TYR A 5 24.18 -5.11 7.01
N TRP A 6 24.68 -6.30 6.76
CA TRP A 6 23.88 -7.47 6.39
C TRP A 6 22.95 -7.92 7.51
N ALA A 7 23.44 -7.95 8.74
CA ALA A 7 22.63 -8.35 9.90
C ALA A 7 21.49 -7.35 10.19
N LEU A 8 21.76 -6.05 10.06
CA LEU A 8 20.73 -5.03 10.17
C LEU A 8 19.69 -5.10 9.03
N GLN A 9 20.12 -5.34 7.80
CA GLN A 9 19.22 -5.52 6.66
C GLN A 9 18.33 -6.76 6.82
N PHE A 10 18.88 -7.90 7.25
CA PHE A 10 18.10 -9.12 7.52
C PHE A 10 17.06 -8.89 8.63
N LYS A 11 17.44 -8.20 9.69
CA LYS A 11 16.55 -7.90 10.82
C LYS A 11 15.37 -6.99 10.43
N VAL A 12 15.60 -6.02 9.54
CA VAL A 12 14.53 -5.12 9.04
C VAL A 12 13.62 -5.86 8.06
N ILE A 13 14.15 -6.72 7.18
CA ILE A 13 13.34 -7.55 6.25
C ILE A 13 12.46 -8.51 7.06
N SER A 14 13.04 -9.21 8.03
CA SER A 14 12.28 -10.11 8.91
C SER A 14 11.16 -9.39 9.64
N ASN A 15 11.40 -8.15 10.09
CA ASN A 15 10.38 -7.34 10.76
C ASN A 15 9.25 -6.89 9.84
N GLU A 16 9.53 -6.54 8.58
CA GLU A 16 8.48 -6.18 7.60
C GLU A 16 7.58 -7.38 7.27
N PHE A 17 8.16 -8.56 7.06
CA PHE A 17 7.41 -9.80 6.83
C PHE A 17 6.56 -10.18 8.06
N LEU A 18 7.14 -10.09 9.25
CA LEU A 18 6.42 -10.35 10.50
C LEU A 18 5.27 -9.36 10.67
N HIS A 19 5.52 -8.07 10.43
CA HIS A 19 4.49 -7.05 10.50
C HIS A 19 3.30 -7.33 9.58
N ILE A 20 3.54 -7.67 8.31
CA ILE A 20 2.45 -7.98 7.37
C ILE A 20 1.68 -9.24 7.78
N ASN A 21 2.36 -10.27 8.25
CA ASN A 21 1.70 -11.47 8.77
C ASN A 21 0.82 -11.14 9.99
N GLU A 22 1.29 -10.28 10.88
CA GLU A 22 0.50 -9.79 12.02
C GLU A 22 -0.72 -8.96 11.57
N VAL A 23 -0.54 -8.06 10.59
CA VAL A 23 -1.63 -7.28 9.99
C VAL A 23 -2.70 -8.20 9.40
N VAL A 24 -2.29 -9.20 8.61
CA VAL A 24 -3.19 -10.19 7.99
C VAL A 24 -3.89 -11.04 9.07
N ALA A 25 -3.16 -11.49 10.09
CA ALA A 25 -3.72 -12.24 11.21
C ALA A 25 -4.75 -11.41 11.99
N LYS A 26 -4.41 -10.16 12.32
CA LYS A 26 -5.30 -9.22 13.02
C LYS A 26 -6.56 -8.92 12.22
N ALA A 27 -6.44 -8.65 10.93
CA ALA A 27 -7.57 -8.43 10.04
C ALA A 27 -8.43 -9.70 9.90
N SER A 28 -7.80 -10.88 9.77
CA SER A 28 -8.49 -12.16 9.68
C SER A 28 -9.31 -12.48 10.93
N LYS A 29 -8.79 -12.20 12.12
CA LYS A 29 -9.53 -12.33 13.38
C LYS A 29 -10.81 -11.47 13.39
N ARG A 30 -10.74 -10.26 12.82
CA ARG A 30 -11.89 -9.34 12.75
C ARG A 30 -13.00 -9.81 11.80
N LEU A 31 -12.73 -10.75 10.89
CA LEU A 31 -13.77 -11.39 10.08
C LEU A 31 -14.85 -12.09 10.91
N HIS A 32 -14.52 -12.47 12.16
CA HIS A 32 -15.51 -13.03 13.07
C HIS A 32 -16.65 -12.04 13.35
N ILE A 33 -16.31 -10.77 13.54
CA ILE A 33 -17.30 -9.70 13.79
C ILE A 33 -18.31 -9.64 12.64
N LEU A 34 -17.83 -9.65 11.38
CA LEU A 34 -18.71 -9.64 10.21
C LEU A 34 -19.61 -10.87 10.14
N ARG A 35 -19.11 -12.05 10.53
CA ARG A 35 -19.92 -13.27 10.55
C ARG A 35 -21.02 -13.22 11.62
N VAL A 36 -20.72 -12.64 12.77
CA VAL A 36 -21.72 -12.46 13.86
C VAL A 36 -22.79 -11.50 13.41
N LEU A 37 -22.41 -10.33 12.91
CA LEU A 37 -23.35 -9.31 12.40
C LEU A 37 -24.20 -9.86 11.23
N LYS A 38 -23.59 -10.58 10.30
CA LYS A 38 -24.32 -11.21 9.19
C LYS A 38 -25.37 -12.21 9.69
N ARG A 39 -25.03 -13.02 10.71
CA ARG A 39 -26.00 -13.95 11.34
C ARG A 39 -27.08 -13.21 12.11
N GLY A 40 -26.79 -12.03 12.65
CA GLY A 40 -27.76 -11.14 13.27
C GLY A 40 -28.73 -10.48 12.31
N GLY A 41 -28.55 -10.68 10.98
CA GLY A 41 -29.45 -10.12 9.96
C GLY A 41 -29.04 -8.72 9.47
N GLU A 42 -27.86 -8.23 9.83
CA GLU A 42 -27.41 -6.91 9.38
C GLU A 42 -27.34 -6.82 7.85
N PRO A 43 -27.79 -5.69 7.28
CA PRO A 43 -27.81 -5.51 5.83
C PRO A 43 -26.39 -5.40 5.25
N PRO A 44 -26.18 -5.78 3.98
CA PRO A 44 -24.87 -5.75 3.32
C PRO A 44 -24.19 -4.36 3.36
N ALA A 45 -24.96 -3.27 3.29
CA ALA A 45 -24.45 -1.90 3.36
C ALA A 45 -23.76 -1.60 4.70
N ASP A 46 -24.33 -2.04 5.81
CA ASP A 46 -23.75 -1.82 7.13
C ASP A 46 -22.55 -2.75 7.38
N LEU A 47 -22.63 -3.99 6.89
CA LEU A 47 -21.46 -4.88 6.89
C LEU A 47 -20.28 -4.32 6.11
N LEU A 48 -20.51 -3.60 5.01
CA LEU A 48 -19.47 -2.88 4.26
C LEU A 48 -18.86 -1.73 5.08
N LYS A 49 -19.67 -0.96 5.79
CA LYS A 49 -19.16 0.08 6.70
C LYS A 49 -18.23 -0.51 7.76
N VAL A 50 -18.65 -1.63 8.36
CA VAL A 50 -17.82 -2.36 9.34
C VAL A 50 -16.53 -2.88 8.70
N TYR A 51 -16.59 -3.42 7.49
CA TYR A 51 -15.40 -3.80 6.74
C TYR A 51 -14.43 -2.63 6.56
N PHE A 52 -14.91 -1.49 6.07
CA PHE A 52 -14.06 -0.33 5.83
C PHE A 52 -13.43 0.20 7.12
N ALA A 53 -14.21 0.28 8.18
CA ALA A 53 -13.75 0.83 9.46
C ALA A 53 -12.78 -0.10 10.21
N LEU A 54 -13.08 -1.40 10.27
CA LEU A 54 -12.36 -2.32 11.17
C LEU A 54 -11.33 -3.20 10.46
N ILE A 55 -11.55 -3.56 9.21
CA ILE A 55 -10.70 -4.55 8.52
C ILE A 55 -9.81 -3.86 7.50
N ARG A 56 -10.41 -3.10 6.56
CA ARG A 56 -9.63 -2.43 5.51
C ARG A 56 -8.66 -1.39 6.08
N SER A 57 -9.07 -0.64 7.09
CA SER A 57 -8.21 0.32 7.77
C SER A 57 -6.92 -0.30 8.32
N VAL A 58 -6.99 -1.54 8.82
CA VAL A 58 -5.80 -2.28 9.27
C VAL A 58 -4.94 -2.73 8.12
N LEU A 59 -5.55 -3.21 7.01
CA LEU A 59 -4.85 -3.69 5.83
C LEU A 59 -4.17 -2.57 5.03
N GLU A 60 -4.65 -1.33 5.18
CA GLU A 60 -4.10 -0.13 4.52
C GLU A 60 -3.14 0.66 5.43
N TYR A 61 -3.09 0.35 6.75
CA TYR A 61 -2.31 1.11 7.70
C TYR A 61 -0.83 1.19 7.30
N CYS A 62 -0.31 2.41 7.22
CA CYS A 62 1.08 2.70 6.84
C CYS A 62 1.54 2.03 5.52
N CYS A 63 0.64 1.75 4.58
CA CYS A 63 0.97 1.01 3.36
C CYS A 63 2.09 1.67 2.53
N ALA A 64 2.25 2.97 2.59
CA ALA A 64 3.34 3.67 1.91
C ALA A 64 4.73 3.19 2.34
N VAL A 65 4.88 2.72 3.58
CA VAL A 65 6.18 2.25 4.09
C VAL A 65 6.57 0.90 3.47
N TRP A 66 5.61 0.00 3.26
CA TRP A 66 5.89 -1.40 2.93
C TRP A 66 5.31 -1.87 1.58
N HIS A 67 4.41 -1.11 0.94
CA HIS A 67 3.71 -1.56 -0.27
C HIS A 67 4.64 -1.90 -1.43
N ASN A 68 5.60 -1.02 -1.73
CA ASN A 68 6.47 -1.17 -2.90
C ASN A 68 7.49 -2.32 -2.75
N ALA A 69 7.88 -2.64 -1.51
CA ALA A 69 8.80 -3.73 -1.20
C ALA A 69 8.10 -5.07 -0.94
N LEU A 70 6.76 -5.11 -1.05
CA LEU A 70 5.97 -6.26 -0.66
C LEU A 70 6.05 -7.40 -1.69
N PRO A 71 6.50 -8.61 -1.30
CA PRO A 71 6.45 -9.78 -2.18
C PRO A 71 5.02 -10.13 -2.58
N VAL A 72 4.86 -10.67 -3.78
CA VAL A 72 3.57 -11.07 -4.36
C VAL A 72 2.77 -11.97 -3.40
N LYS A 73 3.41 -12.97 -2.79
CA LYS A 73 2.77 -13.90 -1.83
C LYS A 73 2.10 -13.18 -0.65
N LEU A 74 2.73 -12.12 -0.13
CA LEU A 74 2.16 -11.35 0.98
C LEU A 74 1.07 -10.39 0.49
N SER A 75 1.25 -9.80 -0.68
CA SER A 75 0.20 -9.01 -1.33
C SER A 75 -1.07 -9.84 -1.55
N ASP A 76 -0.92 -11.08 -2.03
CA ASP A 76 -2.03 -12.03 -2.19
C ASP A 76 -2.67 -12.43 -0.86
N SER A 77 -1.88 -12.49 0.21
CA SER A 77 -2.41 -12.80 1.55
C SER A 77 -3.31 -11.68 2.05
N ILE A 78 -2.94 -10.43 1.81
CA ILE A 78 -3.77 -9.26 2.10
C ILE A 78 -5.05 -9.28 1.25
N GLU A 79 -4.93 -9.54 -0.05
CA GLU A 79 -6.05 -9.61 -0.98
C GLU A 79 -7.03 -10.73 -0.60
N ARG A 80 -6.53 -11.87 -0.12
CA ARG A 80 -7.36 -12.98 0.38
C ARG A 80 -8.28 -12.56 1.53
N VAL A 81 -7.86 -11.62 2.37
CA VAL A 81 -8.73 -11.11 3.45
C VAL A 81 -9.91 -10.35 2.85
N GLN A 82 -9.68 -9.48 1.85
CA GLN A 82 -10.75 -8.76 1.15
C GLN A 82 -11.71 -9.74 0.44
N LYS A 83 -11.17 -10.72 -0.28
CA LYS A 83 -11.97 -11.76 -0.95
C LYS A 83 -12.88 -12.50 0.06
N ARG A 84 -12.33 -12.89 1.21
CA ARG A 84 -13.12 -13.53 2.28
C ARG A 84 -14.18 -12.60 2.85
N THR A 85 -13.86 -11.32 3.03
CA THR A 85 -14.81 -10.32 3.52
C THR A 85 -16.00 -10.20 2.57
N LEU A 86 -15.74 -9.94 1.29
CA LEU A 86 -16.80 -9.77 0.29
C LEU A 86 -17.62 -11.03 0.13
N ARG A 87 -17.01 -12.22 0.22
CA ARG A 87 -17.74 -13.50 0.23
C ARG A 87 -18.63 -13.67 1.46
N ILE A 88 -18.23 -13.15 2.63
CA ILE A 88 -19.12 -13.17 3.82
C ILE A 88 -20.31 -12.25 3.59
N ILE A 89 -20.10 -11.06 3.05
CA ILE A 89 -21.15 -10.06 2.82
C ILE A 89 -22.08 -10.51 1.69
N PHE A 90 -21.52 -10.91 0.55
CA PHE A 90 -22.23 -11.30 -0.68
C PHE A 90 -21.96 -12.77 -1.02
N LEU A 91 -22.80 -13.67 -0.48
CA LEU A 91 -22.59 -15.12 -0.65
C LEU A 91 -22.72 -15.60 -2.11
N ALA A 92 -23.57 -14.95 -2.90
CA ALA A 92 -23.87 -15.34 -4.27
C ALA A 92 -22.98 -14.71 -5.36
N LEU A 93 -22.19 -13.68 -5.00
CA LEU A 93 -21.41 -12.94 -5.98
C LEU A 93 -19.97 -13.46 -6.10
N HIS A 94 -19.49 -13.56 -7.32
CA HIS A 94 -18.05 -13.71 -7.57
C HIS A 94 -17.28 -12.47 -7.15
N TYR A 95 -15.97 -12.63 -6.89
CA TYR A 95 -15.14 -11.54 -6.35
C TYR A 95 -15.16 -10.28 -7.22
N GLN A 96 -15.08 -10.43 -8.55
CA GLN A 96 -15.11 -9.29 -9.48
C GLN A 96 -16.45 -8.56 -9.48
N GLU A 97 -17.54 -9.31 -9.44
CA GLU A 97 -18.89 -8.76 -9.33
C GLU A 97 -19.11 -8.02 -8.02
N ALA A 98 -18.61 -8.61 -6.91
CA ALA A 98 -18.67 -7.97 -5.60
C ALA A 98 -17.86 -6.67 -5.56
N LEU A 99 -16.70 -6.61 -6.21
CA LEU A 99 -15.93 -5.38 -6.35
C LEU A 99 -16.72 -4.32 -7.13
N ALA A 100 -17.30 -4.69 -8.29
CA ALA A 100 -18.10 -3.78 -9.12
C ALA A 100 -19.33 -3.25 -8.37
N THR A 101 -20.07 -4.13 -7.67
CA THR A 101 -21.26 -3.76 -6.91
C THR A 101 -20.96 -2.82 -5.74
N THR A 102 -19.79 -2.99 -5.10
CA THR A 102 -19.41 -2.20 -3.92
C THR A 102 -18.60 -0.96 -4.24
N GLY A 103 -18.18 -0.78 -5.50
CA GLY A 103 -17.21 0.25 -5.90
C GLY A 103 -15.82 0.03 -5.28
N CYS A 104 -15.54 -1.15 -4.76
CA CYS A 104 -14.23 -1.50 -4.25
C CYS A 104 -13.27 -1.82 -5.38
N VAL A 105 -12.00 -1.48 -5.19
CA VAL A 105 -10.91 -1.92 -6.05
C VAL A 105 -10.05 -2.96 -5.33
N PRO A 106 -9.26 -3.77 -6.06
CA PRO A 106 -8.28 -4.65 -5.46
C PRO A 106 -7.36 -3.89 -4.51
N LEU A 107 -7.01 -4.49 -3.36
CA LEU A 107 -6.21 -3.79 -2.34
C LEU A 107 -4.81 -3.41 -2.85
N HIS A 108 -4.24 -4.15 -3.79
CA HIS A 108 -2.99 -3.75 -4.43
C HIS A 108 -3.14 -2.38 -5.12
N THR A 109 -4.15 -2.22 -5.98
CA THR A 109 -4.46 -0.96 -6.68
C THR A 109 -4.75 0.16 -5.68
N ARG A 110 -5.56 -0.14 -4.67
CA ARG A 110 -5.92 0.83 -3.63
C ARG A 110 -4.70 1.34 -2.85
N ARG A 111 -3.76 0.45 -2.48
CA ARG A 111 -2.53 0.84 -1.80
C ARG A 111 -1.64 1.70 -2.69
N MET A 112 -1.55 1.40 -3.99
CA MET A 112 -0.82 2.24 -4.93
C MET A 112 -1.43 3.65 -5.03
N GLU A 113 -2.77 3.76 -5.09
CA GLU A 113 -3.47 5.05 -5.05
C GLU A 113 -3.14 5.86 -3.79
N LEU A 114 -3.12 5.19 -2.62
CA LEU A 114 -2.77 5.83 -1.36
C LEU A 114 -1.31 6.31 -1.35
N CYS A 115 -0.39 5.52 -1.88
CA CYS A 115 1.02 5.91 -2.05
C CYS A 115 1.14 7.12 -2.98
N SER A 116 0.43 7.12 -4.11
CA SER A 116 0.44 8.23 -5.07
C SER A 116 -0.13 9.52 -4.47
N LYS A 117 -1.25 9.43 -3.75
CA LYS A 117 -1.84 10.56 -3.03
C LYS A 117 -0.89 11.13 -1.98
N LEU A 118 -0.25 10.25 -1.20
CA LEU A 118 0.75 10.69 -0.22
C LEU A 118 1.94 11.37 -0.90
N PHE A 119 2.46 10.81 -1.99
CA PHE A 119 3.58 11.39 -2.73
C PHE A 119 3.22 12.77 -3.29
N THR A 120 2.03 12.93 -3.85
CA THR A 120 1.54 14.24 -4.31
C THR A 120 1.49 15.25 -3.17
N LYS A 121 0.95 14.85 -2.01
CA LYS A 121 0.90 15.70 -0.82
C LYS A 121 2.30 16.08 -0.29
N ILE A 122 3.27 15.17 -0.35
CA ILE A 122 4.65 15.46 0.05
C ILE A 122 5.30 16.50 -0.89
N LYS A 123 4.92 16.54 -2.16
CA LYS A 123 5.44 17.52 -3.13
C LYS A 123 4.89 18.95 -2.94
N GLU A 124 3.83 19.11 -2.18
CA GLU A 124 3.28 20.44 -1.90
C GLU A 124 4.30 21.32 -1.15
N PRO A 125 4.37 22.63 -1.47
CA PRO A 125 5.35 23.55 -0.86
C PRO A 125 5.26 23.59 0.67
N GLU A 126 4.05 23.53 1.21
CA GLU A 126 3.75 23.59 2.65
C GLU A 126 4.05 22.26 3.39
N SER A 127 4.40 21.21 2.66
CA SER A 127 4.64 19.90 3.27
C SER A 127 5.94 19.88 4.06
N ARG A 128 5.86 19.48 5.34
CA ARG A 128 7.04 19.28 6.19
C ARG A 128 8.03 18.24 5.62
N LEU A 129 7.55 17.34 4.78
CA LEU A 129 8.35 16.28 4.16
C LEU A 129 8.86 16.67 2.77
N ARG A 130 8.61 17.90 2.31
CA ARG A 130 9.03 18.39 0.98
C ARG A 130 10.53 18.25 0.75
N HIS A 131 11.34 18.44 1.78
CA HIS A 131 12.80 18.33 1.73
C HIS A 131 13.30 16.91 1.39
N LEU A 132 12.46 15.87 1.56
CA LEU A 132 12.80 14.49 1.21
C LEU A 132 12.64 14.19 -0.28
N VAL A 133 11.87 15.00 -1.00
CA VAL A 133 11.66 14.81 -2.44
C VAL A 133 12.86 15.39 -3.19
N PRO A 134 13.49 14.61 -4.08
CA PRO A 134 14.62 15.11 -4.86
C PRO A 134 14.22 16.33 -5.72
N PRO A 135 15.17 17.19 -6.09
CA PRO A 135 14.91 18.33 -6.96
C PRO A 135 14.35 17.84 -8.30
N THR A 136 13.63 18.70 -9.02
CA THR A 136 13.18 18.41 -10.38
C THR A 136 14.36 18.29 -11.32
N GLN A 137 14.18 17.66 -12.48
CA GLN A 137 15.25 17.54 -13.48
C GLN A 137 15.76 18.90 -13.97
N LEU A 138 14.86 19.89 -14.06
CA LEU A 138 15.26 21.26 -14.38
C LEU A 138 16.21 21.83 -13.32
N GLN A 139 15.87 21.66 -12.03
CA GLN A 139 16.69 22.15 -10.93
C GLN A 139 18.03 21.40 -10.80
N ALA A 140 18.04 20.09 -11.09
CA ALA A 140 19.24 19.26 -10.99
C ALA A 140 20.22 19.47 -12.15
N HIS A 141 19.73 19.72 -13.37
CA HIS A 141 20.55 19.74 -14.58
C HIS A 141 20.58 21.10 -15.32
N GLY A 142 19.74 22.06 -14.91
CA GLY A 142 19.67 23.40 -15.52
C GLY A 142 19.15 23.42 -16.98
N ARG A 143 18.77 22.27 -17.55
CA ARG A 143 18.30 22.13 -18.92
C ARG A 143 16.79 21.91 -18.98
N SER A 144 16.11 22.70 -19.84
CA SER A 144 14.68 22.53 -20.09
C SER A 144 14.41 21.31 -21.00
N LEU A 145 14.33 20.13 -20.44
CA LEU A 145 14.00 18.88 -21.14
C LEU A 145 12.50 18.64 -21.11
N ARG A 146 12.01 17.71 -21.95
CA ARG A 146 10.59 17.30 -22.02
C ARG A 146 10.02 16.91 -20.64
N ASN A 147 10.85 16.38 -19.74
CA ASN A 147 10.47 15.89 -18.41
C ASN A 147 10.97 16.81 -17.28
N LYS A 148 11.15 18.10 -17.54
CA LYS A 148 11.75 19.08 -16.63
C LYS A 148 11.14 19.12 -15.22
N ASP A 149 9.83 18.90 -15.13
CA ASP A 149 9.05 19.02 -13.88
C ASP A 149 9.01 17.72 -13.07
N ARG A 150 9.56 16.62 -13.61
CA ARG A 150 9.65 15.35 -12.89
C ARG A 150 10.78 15.38 -11.87
N PRO A 151 10.59 14.77 -10.68
CA PRO A 151 11.69 14.65 -9.71
C PRO A 151 12.86 13.88 -10.33
N SER A 152 14.08 14.27 -10.02
CA SER A 152 15.26 13.53 -10.45
C SER A 152 15.26 12.13 -9.85
N LEU A 153 15.85 11.15 -10.58
CA LEU A 153 15.95 9.79 -10.07
C LEU A 153 16.96 9.73 -8.92
N ILE A 154 16.56 9.06 -7.84
CA ILE A 154 17.44 8.79 -6.71
C ILE A 154 18.37 7.64 -7.08
N SER A 155 19.68 7.86 -6.94
CA SER A 155 20.68 6.80 -7.15
C SER A 155 20.54 5.73 -6.07
N CYS A 156 20.19 4.52 -6.49
CA CYS A 156 19.93 3.41 -5.59
C CYS A 156 21.01 2.34 -5.73
N LYS A 157 21.79 2.12 -4.66
CA LYS A 157 22.84 1.08 -4.63
C LYS A 157 22.29 -0.33 -4.39
N THR A 158 21.08 -0.46 -3.86
CA THR A 158 20.46 -1.76 -3.56
C THR A 158 19.02 -1.79 -4.08
N GLU A 159 18.56 -2.96 -4.53
CA GLU A 159 17.17 -3.15 -4.97
C GLU A 159 16.16 -2.81 -3.87
N ARG A 160 16.50 -3.11 -2.62
CA ARG A 160 15.64 -2.74 -1.49
C ARG A 160 15.45 -1.24 -1.34
N PHE A 161 16.53 -0.45 -1.45
CA PHE A 161 16.42 1.01 -1.40
C PHE A 161 15.61 1.54 -2.58
N LYS A 162 15.79 0.97 -3.77
CA LYS A 162 15.00 1.29 -4.96
C LYS A 162 13.50 1.05 -4.76
N GLN A 163 13.14 -0.02 -4.02
CA GLN A 163 11.77 -0.37 -3.69
C GLN A 163 11.21 0.41 -2.49
N SER A 164 12.02 1.20 -1.78
CA SER A 164 11.50 2.07 -0.72
C SER A 164 10.63 3.19 -1.30
N PHE A 165 9.77 3.77 -0.46
CA PHE A 165 8.68 4.64 -0.91
C PHE A 165 9.12 5.75 -1.88
N LEU A 166 10.11 6.58 -1.51
CA LEU A 166 10.49 7.74 -2.33
C LEU A 166 11.12 7.34 -3.67
N PRO A 167 12.15 6.48 -3.74
CA PRO A 167 12.71 6.03 -5.01
C PRO A 167 11.67 5.36 -5.91
N ALA A 168 10.83 4.49 -5.35
CA ALA A 168 9.79 3.81 -6.11
C ALA A 168 8.76 4.79 -6.69
N MET A 169 8.33 5.78 -5.91
CA MET A 169 7.38 6.80 -6.38
C MET A 169 8.01 7.76 -7.40
N CYS A 170 9.30 8.07 -7.29
CA CYS A 170 10.01 8.83 -8.32
C CYS A 170 10.07 8.03 -9.63
N LEU A 171 10.40 6.73 -9.58
CA LEU A 171 10.40 5.84 -10.75
C LEU A 171 9.01 5.74 -11.38
N TYR A 172 7.97 5.56 -10.57
CA TYR A 172 6.59 5.53 -11.05
C TYR A 172 6.18 6.81 -11.76
N ALA A 173 6.58 7.97 -11.23
CA ALA A 173 6.33 9.26 -11.86
C ALA A 173 7.07 9.44 -13.20
N HIS A 174 8.13 8.67 -13.46
CA HIS A 174 8.84 8.67 -14.75
C HIS A 174 8.19 7.73 -15.79
N GLY A 175 7.47 6.69 -15.35
CA GLY A 175 6.83 5.72 -16.23
C GLY A 175 5.45 6.14 -16.76
N MET A 176 4.87 7.18 -16.20
CA MET A 176 3.68 7.85 -16.70
C MET A 176 4.06 9.08 -17.50
#